data_e18fa72e83580047ed87b511e34edb08
#
_entry.id   e18fa72e83580047ed87b511e34edb08
#
_cell.length_a   1.000
_cell.length_b   1.000
_cell.length_c   1.000
_cell.angle_alpha   90.00
_cell.angle_beta   90.00
_cell.angle_gamma   90.00
#
_symmetry.space_group_name_H-M   'P 1'
#
loop_
_entity.id
_entity.type
_entity.pdbx_description
1 polymer ?
#
loop_
_entity_poly.entity_id
_entity_poly.type
_entity_poly.pdbx_seq_one_letter_code
_entity_poly.pdbx_strand_id
1 'polypeptide(L)'
;AQIGSGNVAVLSQLGEYNSIDLLQDGAENSAFVSQVGDSHHAGVIQLGNSNLVDIRQFGSASRIIVTQSGDNNTAYIIQSD
;
A
#
# COMPACT_ATOMS: atom_id res chain seq x y z
N ALA A 1 -8.46 4.68 -3.41
CA ALA A 1 -8.96 5.31 -4.65
C ALA A 1 -8.03 5.00 -5.81
N GLN A 2 -8.60 4.72 -6.94
CA GLN A 2 -7.86 4.41 -8.17
C GLN A 2 -8.35 5.31 -9.29
N ILE A 3 -7.39 5.93 -9.98
CA ILE A 3 -7.68 6.81 -11.11
C ILE A 3 -6.82 6.35 -12.28
N GLY A 4 -7.42 6.22 -13.46
CA GLY A 4 -6.73 5.73 -14.64
C GLY A 4 -7.19 4.32 -15.00
N SER A 5 -6.35 3.56 -15.66
CA SER A 5 -6.72 2.23 -16.15
C SER A 5 -5.70 1.17 -15.77
N GLY A 6 -6.20 -0.05 -15.57
CA GLY A 6 -5.34 -1.19 -15.28
C GLY A 6 -4.69 -1.18 -13.90
N ASN A 7 -5.14 -0.32 -13.01
CA ASN A 7 -4.61 -0.30 -11.65
C ASN A 7 -5.12 -1.49 -10.85
N VAL A 8 -4.26 -2.04 -10.01
CA VAL A 8 -4.61 -3.18 -9.16
C VAL A 8 -4.29 -2.84 -7.71
N ALA A 9 -5.25 -3.09 -6.84
CA ALA A 9 -5.03 -2.92 -5.40
C ALA A 9 -5.56 -4.15 -4.67
N VAL A 10 -4.73 -4.74 -3.84
CA VAL A 10 -5.13 -5.85 -2.98
C VAL A 10 -4.81 -5.46 -1.54
N LEU A 11 -5.86 -5.39 -0.72
CA LEU A 11 -5.75 -4.95 0.65
C LEU A 11 -6.25 -6.06 1.56
N SER A 12 -5.48 -6.41 2.56
CA SER A 12 -5.85 -7.44 3.53
C SER A 12 -5.57 -6.96 4.94
N GLN A 13 -6.55 -7.05 5.80
CA GLN A 13 -6.42 -6.65 7.19
C GLN A 13 -6.94 -7.75 8.12
N LEU A 14 -6.14 -8.14 9.08
CA LEU A 14 -6.53 -9.06 10.14
C LEU A 14 -6.24 -8.40 11.47
N GLY A 15 -7.21 -8.43 12.38
CA GLY A 15 -7.10 -7.79 13.68
C GLY A 15 -8.04 -6.60 13.79
N GLU A 16 -7.73 -5.68 14.67
CA GLU A 16 -8.61 -4.55 14.97
C GLU A 16 -7.93 -3.21 14.76
N TYR A 17 -8.73 -2.20 14.40
CA TYR A 17 -8.29 -0.81 14.27
C TYR A 17 -7.20 -0.60 13.22
N ASN A 18 -7.15 -1.46 12.22
CA ASN A 18 -6.26 -1.28 11.09
C ASN A 18 -6.86 -0.31 10.08
N SER A 19 -6.01 0.46 9.44
CA SER A 19 -6.45 1.44 8.44
C SER A 19 -5.51 1.41 7.24
N ILE A 20 -6.09 1.40 6.05
CA ILE A 20 -5.34 1.46 4.81
C ILE A 20 -5.91 2.57 3.94
N ASP A 21 -5.06 3.50 3.55
CA ASP A 21 -5.41 4.54 2.59
C ASP A 21 -4.57 4.34 1.33
N LEU A 22 -5.23 4.25 0.19
CA LEU A 22 -4.56 3.99 -1.08
C LEU A 22 -5.05 4.95 -2.13
N LEU A 23 -4.11 5.59 -2.82
CA LEU A 23 -4.39 6.40 -3.99
C LEU A 23 -3.46 5.98 -5.12
N GLN A 24 -4.04 5.59 -6.24
CA GLN A 24 -3.31 5.27 -7.46
C GLN A 24 -3.82 6.17 -8.60
N ASP A 25 -2.90 6.86 -9.23
CA ASP A 25 -3.22 7.73 -10.36
C ASP A 25 -2.26 7.41 -11.50
N GLY A 26 -2.81 7.10 -12.65
CA GLY A 26 -2.05 6.70 -13.82
C GLY A 26 -2.49 5.33 -14.33
N ALA A 27 -1.58 4.57 -14.92
CA ALA A 27 -1.93 3.29 -15.52
C ALA A 27 -1.04 2.16 -15.00
N GLU A 28 -1.64 0.97 -14.84
CA GLU A 28 -0.94 -0.27 -14.53
C GLU A 28 -0.15 -0.24 -13.23
N ASN A 29 -0.62 0.54 -12.26
CA ASN A 29 -0.03 0.54 -10.92
C ASN A 29 -0.54 -0.67 -10.14
N SER A 30 0.30 -1.22 -9.27
CA SER A 30 -0.09 -2.33 -8.42
C SER A 30 0.27 -2.04 -6.97
N ALA A 31 -0.64 -2.33 -6.08
CA ALA A 31 -0.39 -2.17 -4.64
C ALA A 31 -0.92 -3.38 -3.90
N PHE A 32 -0.07 -4.01 -3.10
CA PHE A 32 -0.45 -5.10 -2.23
C PHE A 32 -0.15 -4.68 -0.79
N VAL A 33 -1.16 -4.65 0.05
CA VAL A 33 -1.01 -4.27 1.45
C VAL A 33 -1.61 -5.35 2.32
N SER A 34 -0.82 -5.86 3.26
CA SER A 34 -1.26 -6.85 4.23
C SER A 34 -0.93 -6.38 5.64
N GLN A 35 -1.93 -6.32 6.49
CA GLN A 35 -1.77 -5.94 7.88
C GLN A 35 -2.31 -7.04 8.79
N VAL A 36 -1.47 -7.49 9.72
CA VAL A 36 -1.85 -8.50 10.71
C VAL A 36 -1.50 -7.96 12.09
N GLY A 37 -2.49 -7.87 12.95
CA GLY A 37 -2.35 -7.32 14.29
C GLY A 37 -3.31 -6.15 14.52
N ASP A 38 -2.96 -5.27 15.44
CA ASP A 38 -3.86 -4.21 15.86
C ASP A 38 -3.27 -2.83 15.60
N SER A 39 -4.13 -1.88 15.26
CA SER A 39 -3.81 -0.45 15.17
C SER A 39 -2.72 -0.12 14.15
N HIS A 40 -2.66 -0.85 13.07
CA HIS A 40 -1.76 -0.52 11.97
C HIS A 40 -2.35 0.55 11.06
N HIS A 41 -1.48 1.33 10.47
CA HIS A 41 -1.88 2.34 9.50
C HIS A 41 -0.96 2.28 8.29
N ALA A 42 -1.54 2.17 7.11
CA ALA A 42 -0.77 2.17 5.87
C ALA A 42 -1.34 3.23 4.92
N GLY A 43 -0.48 4.10 4.43
CA GLY A 43 -0.84 5.08 3.43
C GLY A 43 0.01 4.86 2.18
N VAL A 44 -0.62 4.71 1.03
CA VAL A 44 0.08 4.50 -0.23
C VAL A 44 -0.42 5.49 -1.26
N ILE A 45 0.52 6.20 -1.89
CA ILE A 45 0.23 7.10 -3.00
C ILE A 45 1.14 6.70 -4.16
N GLN A 46 0.53 6.37 -5.28
CA GLN A 46 1.26 6.05 -6.51
C GLN A 46 0.82 6.99 -7.62
N LEU A 47 1.77 7.68 -8.22
CA LEU A 47 1.53 8.59 -9.33
C LEU A 47 2.43 8.19 -10.50
N GLY A 48 1.85 8.02 -11.67
CA GLY A 48 2.58 7.62 -12.86
C GLY A 48 2.15 6.24 -13.34
N ASN A 49 3.04 5.53 -14.02
CA ASN A 49 2.72 4.27 -14.66
C ASN A 49 3.57 3.12 -14.14
N SER A 50 2.97 1.94 -14.05
CA SER A 50 3.69 0.69 -13.76
C SER A 50 4.45 0.70 -12.43
N ASN A 51 3.91 1.36 -11.42
CA ASN A 51 4.48 1.35 -10.08
C ASN A 51 4.00 0.12 -9.30
N LEU A 52 4.86 -0.41 -8.45
CA LEU A 52 4.54 -1.57 -7.61
C LEU A 52 4.86 -1.28 -6.16
N VAL A 53 3.91 -1.55 -5.29
CA VAL A 53 4.10 -1.44 -3.84
C VAL A 53 3.65 -2.75 -3.19
N ASP A 54 4.50 -3.30 -2.33
CA ASP A 54 4.18 -4.46 -1.51
C ASP A 54 4.49 -4.11 -0.06
N ILE A 55 3.47 -4.07 0.79
CA ILE A 55 3.60 -3.69 2.18
C ILE A 55 3.05 -4.81 3.06
N ARG A 56 3.84 -5.22 4.05
CA ARG A 56 3.42 -6.20 5.05
C ARG A 56 3.72 -5.66 6.43
N GLN A 57 2.71 -5.63 7.29
CA GLN A 57 2.84 -5.19 8.66
C GLN A 57 2.35 -6.28 9.61
N PHE A 58 3.19 -6.60 10.60
CA PHE A 58 2.86 -7.56 11.63
C PHE A 58 3.11 -6.94 12.99
N GLY A 59 2.31 -7.30 13.98
CA GLY A 59 2.48 -6.81 15.34
C GLY A 59 1.44 -5.77 15.69
N SER A 60 1.80 -4.73 16.40
CA SER A 60 0.85 -3.71 16.82
C SER A 60 1.40 -2.31 16.65
N ALA A 61 0.49 -1.37 16.35
CA ALA A 61 0.76 0.07 16.29
C ALA A 61 1.85 0.47 15.28
N SER A 62 1.93 -0.22 14.16
CA SER A 62 2.89 0.13 13.10
C SER A 62 2.27 1.10 12.09
N ARG A 63 3.09 1.96 11.54
CA ARG A 63 2.65 2.95 10.56
C ARG A 63 3.61 3.00 9.38
N ILE A 64 3.05 2.92 8.18
CA ILE A 64 3.82 3.00 6.94
C ILE A 64 3.17 4.01 6.01
N ILE A 65 3.98 4.90 5.46
CA ILE A 65 3.55 5.82 4.41
C ILE A 65 4.49 5.66 3.23
N VAL A 66 3.93 5.36 2.06
CA VAL A 66 4.71 5.19 0.83
C VAL A 66 4.19 6.15 -0.22
N THR A 67 5.08 6.89 -0.83
CA THR A 67 4.77 7.75 -1.96
C THR A 67 5.69 7.40 -3.12
N GLN A 68 5.11 7.05 -4.26
CA GLN A 68 5.85 6.78 -5.48
C GLN A 68 5.40 7.71 -6.58
N SER A 69 6.36 8.31 -7.24
CA SER A 69 6.11 9.25 -8.33
C SER A 69 7.04 8.91 -9.50
N GLY A 70 6.51 8.90 -10.70
CA GLY A 70 7.23 8.53 -11.90
C GLY A 70 6.81 7.15 -12.40
N ASP A 71 7.67 6.51 -13.20
CA ASP A 71 7.33 5.26 -13.85
C ASP A 71 8.22 4.11 -13.36
N ASN A 72 7.65 2.90 -13.32
CA ASN A 72 8.39 1.67 -13.03
C ASN A 72 9.08 1.66 -11.66
N ASN A 73 8.50 2.31 -10.66
CA ASN A 73 9.03 2.29 -9.31
C ASN A 73 8.54 1.04 -8.57
N THR A 74 9.39 0.52 -7.70
CA THR A 74 9.06 -0.66 -6.90
C THR A 74 9.42 -0.41 -5.44
N ALA A 75 8.51 -0.70 -4.54
CA ALA A 75 8.75 -0.60 -3.10
C ALA A 75 8.25 -1.84 -2.38
N TYR A 76 9.12 -2.45 -1.58
CA TYR A 76 8.76 -3.56 -0.71
C TYR A 76 9.04 -3.16 0.72
N ILE A 77 8.04 -3.24 1.57
CA ILE A 77 8.16 -2.85 2.98
C ILE A 77 7.61 -3.97 3.84
N ILE A 78 8.43 -4.40 4.80
CA ILE A 78 8.02 -5.39 5.79
C ILE A 78 8.32 -4.82 7.16
N GLN A 79 7.32 -4.74 8.01
CA GLN A 79 7.47 -4.31 9.39
C GLN A 79 6.97 -5.42 10.31
N SER A 80 7.76 -5.72 11.32
CA SER A 80 7.36 -6.63 12.39
C SER A 80 7.79 -6.06 13.72
N ASP A 81 6.94 -6.32 14.70
CA ASP A 81 7.09 -5.75 16.03
C ASP A 81 7.86 -6.70 16.94
#